data_1c8bf876dabcf6cc1356d187bff991af
#
_entry.id   1c8bf876dabcf6cc1356d187bff991af
#
_cell.length_a   1.000
_cell.length_b   1.000
_cell.length_c   1.000
_cell.angle_alpha   90.00
_cell.angle_beta   90.00
_cell.angle_gamma   90.00
#
_symmetry.space_group_name_H-M   'P 1'
#
loop_
_entity.id
_entity.type
_entity.pdbx_description
1 polymer ?
#
loop_
_entity_poly.entity_id
_entity_poly.type
_entity_poly.pdbx_seq_one_letter_code
_entity_poly.pdbx_strand_id
1 'polypeptide(L)'
;MASKFPTKKGGEVELRTRKGHDMTWSCDKHGEPIKFYCKKHKIPICHPCATKDHSQKPCELDDIEDVIFERRRQLDEKRPKVQGLHKQLEALSTKIKTVSTSGSTHLRTIDNNIQDSYHDKIDSVGEKENRMIRVINEEADEEIRLVNEKREKRIKDCNTERENERQIIKHKEAKLLADAKKISEVVAKKIKDLTDKNQHVINTVENIESTITRINQHDETLVNEAPQVLASIDENLSLNVHQDVSDCLDRIQNEVERMKFVEREVGGEYYGRIGGYIGKWELVKTIHIPSVVNNPCVRGLVSDDEICVQVRNSDMYITNINTQHTEKVIDGGVWITSCAPINSNVIVCGKERETDDCTGDRLNGCITLYDRQWKVIRDISIPRNGYDSRVYVDVDRDGMIIAAQYNQSNIYVINPADDKIVNTITMQGKEVWDGIQDLSSGDIVVKTDEDEYTVISRSGEEKAVIHCDEWYDPQCCVDKLTDTLYIAYWDKXRNTYAVDQVSRDGIIQARKIVEYVKSDRSDWVSPCLVTPSGNLVGCDGDKLHLYKKTFIL
;
A
#
# COMPACT_ATOMS: atom_id res chain seq x y z
N MET A 1 -11.12 -41.61 6.87
CA MET A 1 -10.82 -42.80 7.68
C MET A 1 -9.41 -42.67 8.22
N ALA A 2 -9.29 -42.52 9.52
CA ALA A 2 -7.98 -42.37 10.16
C ALA A 2 -7.39 -43.76 10.39
N SER A 3 -6.29 -44.09 9.73
CA SER A 3 -5.57 -45.31 10.03
C SER A 3 -4.84 -45.14 11.37
N LYS A 4 -5.21 -45.93 12.35
CA LYS A 4 -4.54 -45.97 13.66
C LYS A 4 -3.19 -46.68 13.50
N PHE A 5 -2.10 -45.92 13.50
CA PHE A 5 -0.79 -46.49 13.66
C PHE A 5 -0.49 -46.65 15.17
N PRO A 6 0.00 -47.80 15.64
CA PRO A 6 0.36 -47.95 17.05
C PRO A 6 1.62 -47.12 17.39
N THR A 7 1.49 -46.21 18.33
CA THR A 7 2.63 -45.52 18.93
C THR A 7 3.33 -46.46 19.91
N LYS A 8 4.54 -46.89 19.58
CA LYS A 8 5.39 -47.54 20.54
C LYS A 8 6.12 -46.49 21.38
N LYS A 9 5.87 -46.45 22.64
CA LYS A 9 6.63 -45.74 23.67
C LYS A 9 8.06 -46.30 23.76
N GLY A 10 8.99 -45.42 24.06
CA GLY A 10 10.40 -45.57 24.26
C GLY A 10 10.91 -46.97 24.53
N GLY A 11 11.69 -47.44 23.61
CA GLY A 11 12.39 -48.71 23.74
C GLY A 11 13.88 -48.52 23.61
N GLU A 12 14.58 -49.21 24.47
CA GLU A 12 16.00 -49.36 24.49
C GLU A 12 16.57 -49.61 23.09
N VAL A 13 17.77 -49.06 22.84
CA VAL A 13 18.54 -49.38 21.65
C VAL A 13 18.99 -50.83 21.77
N GLU A 14 18.18 -51.75 21.29
CA GLU A 14 18.65 -53.10 21.06
C GLU A 14 19.73 -53.04 19.97
N LEU A 15 20.95 -53.47 20.35
CA LEU A 15 21.99 -53.85 19.40
C LEU A 15 21.37 -54.97 18.51
N ARG A 16 20.89 -54.58 17.33
CA ARG A 16 20.39 -55.56 16.37
C ARG A 16 21.51 -56.44 15.93
N THR A 17 21.47 -57.68 16.39
CA THR A 17 22.23 -58.77 15.78
C THR A 17 21.95 -58.73 14.26
N ARG A 18 23.01 -58.82 13.47
CA ARG A 18 22.94 -58.94 12.01
C ARG A 18 21.90 -60.00 11.66
N LYS A 19 20.77 -59.58 11.21
CA LYS A 19 19.84 -60.49 10.51
C LYS A 19 20.45 -60.72 9.13
N GLY A 20 20.66 -61.94 8.78
CA GLY A 20 21.09 -62.32 7.43
C GLY A 20 20.17 -61.65 6.41
N HIS A 21 20.68 -61.30 5.28
CA HIS A 21 19.89 -60.74 4.17
C HIS A 21 18.84 -61.81 3.72
N ASP A 22 17.80 -61.36 3.05
CA ASP A 22 16.74 -62.22 2.56
C ASP A 22 17.31 -63.36 1.71
N MET A 23 17.25 -64.55 2.22
CA MET A 23 17.77 -65.74 1.55
C MET A 23 17.07 -66.06 0.20
N THR A 24 15.92 -65.43 -0.06
CA THR A 24 15.21 -65.58 -1.31
C THR A 24 15.76 -64.69 -2.41
N TRP A 25 16.56 -63.69 -2.05
CA TRP A 25 17.14 -62.74 -3.02
C TRP A 25 18.36 -63.37 -3.69
N SER A 26 18.13 -63.85 -4.92
CA SER A 26 19.11 -64.57 -5.72
C SER A 26 19.43 -63.87 -7.01
N CYS A 27 20.56 -64.16 -7.56
CA CYS A 27 21.02 -63.64 -8.85
C CYS A 27 20.29 -64.29 -10.02
N ASP A 28 19.67 -63.48 -10.85
CA ASP A 28 18.92 -63.98 -12.04
C ASP A 28 19.78 -64.79 -13.00
N LYS A 29 21.07 -64.52 -13.05
CA LYS A 29 22.02 -65.18 -13.96
C LYS A 29 22.51 -66.52 -13.45
N HIS A 30 22.68 -66.64 -12.10
CA HIS A 30 23.35 -67.81 -11.54
C HIS A 30 22.47 -68.56 -10.49
N GLY A 31 21.33 -67.99 -10.10
CA GLY A 31 20.48 -68.61 -9.03
C GLY A 31 21.11 -68.60 -7.62
N GLU A 32 22.27 -68.00 -7.49
CA GLU A 32 23.00 -67.95 -6.24
C GLU A 32 22.60 -66.75 -5.40
N PRO A 33 22.63 -66.84 -4.05
CA PRO A 33 22.29 -65.71 -3.19
C PRO A 33 23.20 -64.51 -3.48
N ILE A 34 22.57 -63.31 -3.46
CA ILE A 34 23.33 -62.04 -3.54
C ILE A 34 24.13 -61.85 -2.29
N LYS A 35 25.44 -61.58 -2.43
CA LYS A 35 26.38 -61.42 -1.31
C LYS A 35 27.20 -60.14 -1.38
N PHE A 36 27.32 -59.55 -2.55
CA PHE A 36 28.17 -58.37 -2.73
C PHE A 36 27.41 -57.28 -3.50
N TYR A 37 27.90 -56.05 -3.34
CA TYR A 37 27.46 -54.89 -4.10
C TYR A 37 28.65 -54.28 -4.82
N CYS A 38 28.56 -54.18 -6.11
CA CYS A 38 29.64 -53.57 -6.88
C CYS A 38 29.44 -52.05 -6.93
N LYS A 39 30.33 -51.28 -6.29
CA LYS A 39 30.26 -49.82 -6.26
C LYS A 39 30.32 -49.18 -7.62
N LYS A 40 31.13 -49.69 -8.51
CA LYS A 40 31.32 -49.15 -9.85
C LYS A 40 30.05 -49.26 -10.69
N HIS A 41 29.42 -50.44 -10.67
CA HIS A 41 28.25 -50.72 -11.50
C HIS A 41 26.94 -50.43 -10.74
N LYS A 42 27.00 -50.20 -9.46
CA LYS A 42 25.87 -49.91 -8.54
C LYS A 42 24.82 -51.02 -8.55
N ILE A 43 25.26 -52.27 -8.59
CA ILE A 43 24.37 -53.44 -8.65
C ILE A 43 24.75 -54.46 -7.57
N PRO A 44 23.75 -55.14 -7.00
CA PRO A 44 23.95 -56.30 -6.14
C PRO A 44 24.36 -57.51 -6.97
N ILE A 45 25.30 -58.32 -6.52
CA ILE A 45 25.84 -59.44 -7.26
C ILE A 45 26.10 -60.65 -6.35
N CYS A 46 26.00 -61.84 -6.94
CA CYS A 46 26.33 -63.09 -6.28
C CYS A 46 27.86 -63.38 -6.36
N HIS A 47 28.31 -64.43 -5.70
CA HIS A 47 29.73 -64.82 -5.67
C HIS A 47 30.28 -65.12 -7.08
N PRO A 48 29.57 -65.91 -7.94
CA PRO A 48 30.06 -66.13 -9.30
C PRO A 48 30.22 -64.85 -10.13
N CYS A 49 29.27 -63.88 -10.01
CA CYS A 49 29.39 -62.58 -10.68
C CYS A 49 30.62 -61.82 -10.17
N ALA A 50 30.82 -61.81 -8.84
CA ALA A 50 31.94 -61.13 -8.20
C ALA A 50 33.29 -61.65 -8.72
N THR A 51 33.41 -62.94 -8.85
CA THR A 51 34.68 -63.58 -9.25
C THR A 51 34.94 -63.57 -10.77
N LYS A 52 33.89 -63.61 -11.59
CA LYS A 52 34.02 -63.65 -13.06
C LYS A 52 33.93 -62.25 -13.70
N ASP A 53 32.90 -61.52 -13.36
CA ASP A 53 32.55 -60.30 -14.09
C ASP A 53 33.07 -59.03 -13.39
N HIS A 54 33.29 -59.07 -12.06
CA HIS A 54 33.65 -57.92 -11.24
C HIS A 54 34.93 -58.10 -10.41
N SER A 55 35.80 -59.06 -10.82
CA SER A 55 37.03 -59.43 -10.06
C SER A 55 38.20 -58.46 -10.26
N GLN A 56 38.15 -57.58 -11.26
CA GLN A 56 39.24 -56.67 -11.60
C GLN A 56 38.87 -55.21 -11.44
N LYS A 57 39.87 -54.36 -11.22
CA LYS A 57 39.69 -52.92 -11.22
C LYS A 57 39.03 -52.47 -12.52
N PRO A 58 38.10 -51.49 -12.47
CA PRO A 58 37.79 -50.61 -11.35
C PRO A 58 36.66 -51.08 -10.42
N CYS A 59 36.29 -52.33 -10.43
CA CYS A 59 35.24 -52.85 -9.56
C CYS A 59 35.75 -52.93 -8.10
N GLU A 60 34.99 -52.36 -7.19
CA GLU A 60 35.16 -52.48 -5.75
C GLU A 60 33.91 -53.12 -5.20
N LEU A 61 34.05 -54.11 -4.36
CA LEU A 61 32.97 -54.89 -3.81
C LEU A 61 32.82 -54.65 -2.33
N ASP A 62 31.61 -54.33 -1.89
CA ASP A 62 31.22 -54.33 -0.47
C ASP A 62 30.35 -55.54 -0.18
N ASP A 63 30.31 -55.94 1.08
CA ASP A 63 29.38 -56.94 1.58
C ASP A 63 27.95 -56.40 1.42
N ILE A 64 27.05 -57.21 0.92
CA ILE A 64 25.67 -56.80 0.68
C ILE A 64 24.95 -56.42 1.99
N GLU A 65 25.25 -57.11 3.07
CA GLU A 65 24.65 -56.81 4.37
C GLU A 65 25.07 -55.41 4.87
N ASP A 66 26.33 -55.05 4.68
CA ASP A 66 26.83 -53.72 5.04
C ASP A 66 26.15 -52.63 4.20
N VAL A 67 25.94 -52.89 2.94
CA VAL A 67 25.24 -51.96 2.02
C VAL A 67 23.75 -51.81 2.44
N ILE A 68 23.08 -52.92 2.74
CA ILE A 68 21.71 -52.92 3.25
C ILE A 68 21.63 -52.12 4.55
N PHE A 69 22.54 -52.39 5.48
CA PHE A 69 22.59 -51.69 6.79
C PHE A 69 22.79 -50.20 6.57
N GLU A 70 23.72 -49.78 5.75
CA GLU A 70 24.01 -48.38 5.49
C GLU A 70 22.81 -47.69 4.77
N ARG A 71 22.16 -48.33 3.81
CA ARG A 71 20.98 -47.77 3.13
C ARG A 71 19.81 -47.59 4.10
N ARG A 72 19.57 -48.59 4.96
CA ARG A 72 18.56 -48.47 6.01
C ARG A 72 18.88 -47.31 6.97
N ARG A 73 20.12 -47.21 7.41
CA ARG A 73 20.59 -46.15 8.30
C ARG A 73 20.33 -44.77 7.66
N GLN A 74 20.70 -44.59 6.38
CA GLN A 74 20.49 -43.34 5.64
C GLN A 74 19.01 -42.97 5.54
N LEU A 75 18.14 -43.93 5.27
CA LEU A 75 16.68 -43.68 5.18
C LEU A 75 16.13 -43.33 6.58
N ASP A 76 16.56 -44.04 7.62
CA ASP A 76 16.10 -43.76 8.99
C ASP A 76 16.57 -42.37 9.47
N GLU A 77 17.77 -41.94 9.08
CA GLU A 77 18.26 -40.58 9.35
C GLU A 77 17.44 -39.50 8.63
N LYS A 78 16.98 -39.79 7.44
CA LYS A 78 16.17 -38.82 6.67
C LYS A 78 14.69 -38.79 7.09
N ARG A 79 14.16 -39.94 7.59
CA ARG A 79 12.75 -40.07 7.96
C ARG A 79 12.24 -38.96 8.89
N PRO A 80 12.93 -38.62 10.00
CA PRO A 80 12.44 -37.55 10.86
C PRO A 80 12.42 -36.17 10.19
N LYS A 81 13.33 -35.94 9.22
CA LYS A 81 13.32 -34.68 8.45
C LYS A 81 12.08 -34.61 7.55
N VAL A 82 11.74 -35.70 6.87
CA VAL A 82 10.53 -35.79 6.03
C VAL A 82 9.28 -35.61 6.90
N GLN A 83 9.22 -36.28 8.06
CA GLN A 83 8.11 -36.13 9.00
C GLN A 83 8.01 -34.71 9.54
N GLY A 84 9.15 -34.07 9.80
CA GLY A 84 9.22 -32.67 10.23
C GLY A 84 8.64 -31.73 9.17
N LEU A 85 9.03 -31.91 7.93
CA LEU A 85 8.51 -31.14 6.80
C LEU A 85 6.98 -31.34 6.65
N HIS A 86 6.52 -32.59 6.76
CA HIS A 86 5.07 -32.88 6.70
C HIS A 86 4.28 -32.07 7.76
N LYS A 87 4.75 -32.10 9.01
CA LYS A 87 4.11 -31.34 10.10
C LYS A 87 4.08 -29.83 9.83
N GLN A 88 5.20 -29.29 9.28
CA GLN A 88 5.27 -27.88 8.92
C GLN A 88 4.27 -27.51 7.83
N LEU A 89 4.10 -28.37 6.82
CA LEU A 89 3.17 -28.13 5.72
C LEU A 89 1.70 -28.24 6.19
N GLU A 90 1.39 -29.14 7.11
CA GLU A 90 0.07 -29.21 7.73
C GLU A 90 -0.25 -27.94 8.53
N ALA A 91 0.73 -27.43 9.29
CA ALA A 91 0.57 -26.18 10.04
C ALA A 91 0.35 -25.00 9.08
N LEU A 92 1.08 -24.95 7.96
CA LEU A 92 0.85 -23.93 6.91
C LEU A 92 -0.55 -24.06 6.31
N SER A 93 -1.03 -25.27 6.07
CA SER A 93 -2.39 -25.48 5.54
C SER A 93 -3.44 -24.88 6.48
N THR A 94 -3.26 -25.07 7.79
CA THR A 94 -4.13 -24.46 8.81
C THR A 94 -4.03 -22.93 8.78
N LYS A 95 -2.81 -22.40 8.69
CA LYS A 95 -2.59 -20.95 8.61
C LYS A 95 -3.24 -20.34 7.36
N ILE A 96 -3.15 -21.00 6.21
CA ILE A 96 -3.83 -20.58 4.97
C ILE A 96 -5.35 -20.42 5.21
N LYS A 97 -5.97 -21.44 5.81
CA LYS A 97 -7.42 -21.40 6.10
C LYS A 97 -7.79 -20.25 7.03
N THR A 98 -6.98 -20.02 8.07
CA THR A 98 -7.21 -18.93 9.03
C THR A 98 -7.13 -17.57 8.33
N VAL A 99 -6.07 -17.34 7.55
CA VAL A 99 -5.88 -16.08 6.81
C VAL A 99 -7.02 -15.86 5.80
N SER A 100 -7.42 -16.91 5.10
CA SER A 100 -8.55 -16.85 4.14
C SER A 100 -9.85 -16.42 4.83
N THR A 101 -10.17 -17.05 5.96
CA THR A 101 -11.40 -16.74 6.71
C THR A 101 -11.35 -15.32 7.27
N SER A 102 -10.24 -14.95 7.90
CA SER A 102 -10.04 -13.61 8.46
C SER A 102 -10.13 -12.53 7.38
N GLY A 103 -9.46 -12.76 6.25
CA GLY A 103 -9.49 -11.83 5.11
C GLY A 103 -10.90 -11.64 4.55
N SER A 104 -11.62 -12.74 4.36
CA SER A 104 -13.01 -12.69 3.85
C SER A 104 -13.93 -11.93 4.82
N THR A 105 -13.75 -12.15 6.12
CA THR A 105 -14.53 -11.45 7.14
C THR A 105 -14.23 -9.95 7.12
N HIS A 106 -12.95 -9.58 7.02
CA HIS A 106 -12.53 -8.19 6.99
C HIS A 106 -13.08 -7.47 5.75
N LEU A 107 -12.99 -8.11 4.58
CA LEU A 107 -13.52 -7.55 3.33
C LEU A 107 -15.04 -7.36 3.40
N ARG A 108 -15.77 -8.31 4.00
CA ARG A 108 -17.22 -8.16 4.21
C ARG A 108 -17.53 -6.98 5.15
N THR A 109 -16.70 -6.73 6.16
CA THR A 109 -16.85 -5.56 7.02
C THR A 109 -16.67 -4.26 6.23
N ILE A 110 -15.69 -4.22 5.32
CA ILE A 110 -15.48 -3.08 4.42
C ILE A 110 -16.73 -2.85 3.54
N ASP A 111 -17.27 -3.92 2.94
CA ASP A 111 -18.47 -3.84 2.11
C ASP A 111 -19.66 -3.25 2.92
N ASN A 112 -19.87 -3.74 4.13
CA ASN A 112 -20.94 -3.22 5.00
C ASN A 112 -20.72 -1.74 5.31
N ASN A 113 -19.49 -1.34 5.65
CA ASN A 113 -19.17 0.05 5.97
C ASN A 113 -19.42 0.98 4.77
N ILE A 114 -19.09 0.50 3.56
CA ILE A 114 -19.39 1.24 2.31
C ILE A 114 -20.91 1.43 2.17
N GLN A 115 -21.67 0.34 2.29
CA GLN A 115 -23.13 0.36 2.13
C GLN A 115 -23.77 1.31 3.15
N ASP A 116 -23.38 1.17 4.44
CA ASP A 116 -23.94 1.99 5.52
C ASP A 116 -23.65 3.49 5.28
N SER A 117 -22.40 3.83 4.94
CA SER A 117 -21.99 5.21 4.70
C SER A 117 -22.79 5.84 3.55
N TYR A 118 -22.98 5.12 2.46
CA TYR A 118 -23.71 5.66 1.30
C TYR A 118 -25.22 5.70 1.55
N HIS A 119 -25.75 4.76 2.33
CA HIS A 119 -27.17 4.80 2.72
C HIS A 119 -27.47 6.07 3.54
N ASP A 120 -26.62 6.37 4.54
CA ASP A 120 -26.76 7.60 5.34
C ASP A 120 -26.67 8.86 4.48
N LYS A 121 -25.80 8.87 3.46
CA LYS A 121 -25.68 10.03 2.55
C LYS A 121 -26.96 10.22 1.71
N ILE A 122 -27.55 9.14 1.23
CA ILE A 122 -28.82 9.20 0.47
C ILE A 122 -29.94 9.77 1.36
N ASP A 123 -30.02 9.30 2.60
CA ASP A 123 -31.03 9.77 3.55
C ASP A 123 -30.83 11.25 3.90
N SER A 124 -29.56 11.67 4.10
CA SER A 124 -29.23 13.08 4.35
C SER A 124 -29.69 14.01 3.20
N VAL A 125 -29.58 13.55 1.95
CA VAL A 125 -30.08 14.31 0.78
C VAL A 125 -31.59 14.48 0.86
N GLY A 126 -32.31 13.43 1.26
CA GLY A 126 -33.77 13.50 1.46
C GLY A 126 -34.18 14.48 2.57
N GLU A 127 -33.44 14.48 3.66
CA GLU A 127 -33.71 15.43 4.76
C GLU A 127 -33.47 16.89 4.35
N LYS A 128 -32.41 17.13 3.58
CA LYS A 128 -32.08 18.45 3.05
C LYS A 128 -33.22 18.98 2.14
N GLU A 129 -33.71 18.12 1.26
CA GLU A 129 -34.87 18.46 0.41
C GLU A 129 -36.11 18.84 1.25
N ASN A 130 -36.41 18.02 2.25
CA ASN A 130 -37.58 18.26 3.12
C ASN A 130 -37.48 19.59 3.85
N ARG A 131 -36.27 19.98 4.26
CA ARG A 131 -36.06 21.30 4.87
C ARG A 131 -36.31 22.43 3.84
N MET A 132 -35.76 22.27 2.64
CA MET A 132 -35.93 23.27 1.59
C MET A 132 -37.41 23.44 1.19
N ILE A 133 -38.13 22.34 1.09
CA ILE A 133 -39.57 22.35 0.76
C ILE A 133 -40.36 23.10 1.88
N ARG A 134 -40.00 22.88 3.14
CA ARG A 134 -40.67 23.62 4.24
C ARG A 134 -40.45 25.13 4.14
N VAL A 135 -39.21 25.55 3.89
CA VAL A 135 -38.88 26.97 3.73
C VAL A 135 -39.65 27.57 2.55
N ILE A 136 -39.70 26.86 1.42
CA ILE A 136 -40.46 27.28 0.23
C ILE A 136 -41.97 27.47 0.57
N ASN A 137 -42.52 26.55 1.33
CA ASN A 137 -43.92 26.62 1.74
C ASN A 137 -44.20 27.80 2.68
N GLU A 138 -43.29 28.04 3.66
CA GLU A 138 -43.43 29.18 4.58
C GLU A 138 -43.36 30.52 3.84
N GLU A 139 -42.48 30.67 2.86
CA GLU A 139 -42.36 31.86 2.02
C GLU A 139 -43.62 32.05 1.15
N ALA A 140 -44.18 30.95 0.62
CA ALA A 140 -45.36 30.99 -0.25
C ALA A 140 -46.65 31.38 0.48
N ASP A 141 -46.78 31.08 1.77
CA ASP A 141 -47.94 31.44 2.58
C ASP A 141 -48.10 32.94 2.76
N GLU A 142 -47.04 33.73 2.60
CA GLU A 142 -47.10 35.21 2.69
C GLU A 142 -47.47 35.89 1.37
N GLU A 143 -47.27 35.21 0.23
CA GLU A 143 -47.55 35.81 -1.10
C GLU A 143 -48.32 34.83 -2.00
N ILE A 144 -49.55 34.55 -1.65
CA ILE A 144 -50.33 33.40 -2.12
C ILE A 144 -50.60 33.36 -3.64
N ARG A 145 -50.57 34.45 -4.34
CA ARG A 145 -51.06 34.44 -5.73
C ARG A 145 -50.00 34.50 -6.83
N LEU A 146 -48.89 35.14 -6.57
CA LEU A 146 -47.78 35.28 -7.54
C LEU A 146 -46.67 34.27 -7.37
N VAL A 147 -46.70 33.54 -6.28
CA VAL A 147 -45.60 32.69 -5.85
C VAL A 147 -45.82 31.21 -6.21
N ASN A 148 -47.04 30.78 -6.51
CA ASN A 148 -47.35 29.38 -6.79
C ASN A 148 -46.51 28.80 -7.97
N GLU A 149 -46.39 29.56 -9.06
CA GLU A 149 -45.56 29.12 -10.21
C GLU A 149 -44.08 29.06 -9.83
N LYS A 150 -43.59 30.05 -9.06
CA LYS A 150 -42.22 30.06 -8.59
C LYS A 150 -41.96 28.92 -7.60
N ARG A 151 -42.92 28.67 -6.69
CA ARG A 151 -42.88 27.56 -5.75
C ARG A 151 -42.80 26.21 -6.48
N GLU A 152 -43.69 25.96 -7.41
CA GLU A 152 -43.75 24.73 -8.20
C GLU A 152 -42.41 24.50 -8.93
N LYS A 153 -41.89 25.55 -9.56
CA LYS A 153 -40.60 25.49 -10.26
C LYS A 153 -39.45 25.15 -9.28
N ARG A 154 -39.37 25.86 -8.13
CA ARG A 154 -38.32 25.65 -7.14
C ARG A 154 -38.37 24.23 -6.54
N ILE A 155 -39.59 23.72 -6.28
CA ILE A 155 -39.77 22.34 -5.79
C ILE A 155 -39.28 21.34 -6.86
N LYS A 156 -39.64 21.57 -8.12
CA LYS A 156 -39.21 20.73 -9.23
C LYS A 156 -37.69 20.74 -9.39
N ASP A 157 -37.09 21.93 -9.34
CA ASP A 157 -35.62 22.08 -9.45
C ASP A 157 -34.91 21.38 -8.27
N CYS A 158 -35.42 21.58 -7.04
CA CYS A 158 -34.92 20.92 -5.84
C CYS A 158 -35.01 19.38 -5.93
N ASN A 159 -36.14 18.86 -6.39
CA ASN A 159 -36.34 17.43 -6.62
C ASN A 159 -35.37 16.89 -7.66
N THR A 160 -35.15 17.65 -8.74
CA THR A 160 -34.21 17.27 -9.80
C THR A 160 -32.75 17.23 -9.23
N GLU A 161 -32.40 18.27 -8.49
CA GLU A 161 -31.07 18.38 -7.86
C GLU A 161 -30.82 17.22 -6.89
N ARG A 162 -31.79 16.95 -5.99
CA ARG A 162 -31.73 15.82 -5.08
C ARG A 162 -31.55 14.49 -5.82
N GLU A 163 -32.34 14.27 -6.85
CA GLU A 163 -32.24 13.01 -7.60
C GLU A 163 -30.90 12.89 -8.32
N ASN A 164 -30.37 13.98 -8.84
CA ASN A 164 -29.03 13.99 -9.44
C ASN A 164 -27.96 13.64 -8.37
N GLU A 165 -28.05 14.26 -7.20
CA GLU A 165 -27.11 13.96 -6.09
C GLU A 165 -27.20 12.49 -5.68
N ARG A 166 -28.44 11.97 -5.55
CA ARG A 166 -28.64 10.54 -5.24
C ARG A 166 -27.99 9.62 -6.28
N GLN A 167 -28.15 9.94 -7.57
CA GLN A 167 -27.56 9.13 -8.64
C GLN A 167 -26.03 9.16 -8.61
N ILE A 168 -25.44 10.33 -8.32
CA ILE A 168 -24.00 10.47 -8.17
C ILE A 168 -23.49 9.59 -7.00
N ILE A 169 -24.17 9.66 -5.85
CA ILE A 169 -23.80 8.87 -4.66
C ILE A 169 -23.91 7.37 -4.96
N LYS A 170 -25.01 6.93 -5.58
CA LYS A 170 -25.20 5.53 -5.98
C LYS A 170 -24.11 5.05 -6.94
N HIS A 171 -23.72 5.92 -7.88
CA HIS A 171 -22.65 5.59 -8.82
C HIS A 171 -21.31 5.42 -8.10
N LYS A 172 -20.99 6.32 -7.15
CA LYS A 172 -19.78 6.23 -6.33
C LYS A 172 -19.78 4.94 -5.49
N GLU A 173 -20.92 4.61 -4.85
CA GLU A 173 -21.10 3.37 -4.09
C GLU A 173 -20.83 2.13 -4.97
N ALA A 174 -21.50 2.05 -6.11
CA ALA A 174 -21.35 0.91 -7.03
C ALA A 174 -19.90 0.72 -7.47
N LYS A 175 -19.19 1.81 -7.75
CA LYS A 175 -17.77 1.78 -8.12
C LYS A 175 -16.91 1.22 -6.97
N LEU A 176 -17.14 1.68 -5.75
CA LEU A 176 -16.38 1.23 -4.58
C LEU A 176 -16.63 -0.25 -4.26
N LEU A 177 -17.89 -0.70 -4.38
CA LEU A 177 -18.22 -2.12 -4.21
C LEU A 177 -17.55 -2.99 -5.28
N ALA A 178 -17.47 -2.49 -6.52
CA ALA A 178 -16.77 -3.17 -7.60
C ALA A 178 -15.26 -3.26 -7.30
N ASP A 179 -14.66 -2.20 -6.76
CA ASP A 179 -13.24 -2.20 -6.39
C ASP A 179 -12.97 -3.17 -5.22
N ALA A 180 -13.85 -3.19 -4.21
CA ALA A 180 -13.78 -4.16 -3.10
C ALA A 180 -13.87 -5.61 -3.62
N LYS A 181 -14.77 -5.85 -4.56
CA LYS A 181 -14.92 -7.17 -5.20
C LYS A 181 -13.65 -7.58 -5.93
N LYS A 182 -13.04 -6.69 -6.71
CA LYS A 182 -11.76 -6.96 -7.40
C LYS A 182 -10.67 -7.33 -6.41
N ILE A 183 -10.54 -6.59 -5.30
CA ILE A 183 -9.57 -6.88 -4.24
C ILE A 183 -9.83 -8.29 -3.68
N SER A 184 -11.09 -8.60 -3.37
CA SER A 184 -11.48 -9.92 -2.86
C SER A 184 -11.11 -11.04 -3.83
N GLU A 185 -11.31 -10.84 -5.12
CA GLU A 185 -10.97 -11.81 -6.16
C GLU A 185 -9.44 -12.03 -6.25
N VAL A 186 -8.63 -10.96 -6.11
CA VAL A 186 -7.17 -11.06 -6.10
C VAL A 186 -6.71 -11.87 -4.88
N VAL A 187 -7.23 -11.57 -3.70
CA VAL A 187 -6.91 -12.30 -2.46
C VAL A 187 -7.31 -13.77 -2.59
N ALA A 188 -8.54 -14.05 -3.02
CA ALA A 188 -9.05 -15.41 -3.16
C ALA A 188 -8.22 -16.24 -4.14
N LYS A 189 -7.86 -15.65 -5.28
CA LYS A 189 -7.00 -16.31 -6.28
C LYS A 189 -5.63 -16.64 -5.67
N LYS A 190 -5.00 -15.68 -5.01
CA LYS A 190 -3.65 -15.88 -4.42
C LYS A 190 -3.68 -16.96 -3.33
N ILE A 191 -4.70 -16.94 -2.46
CA ILE A 191 -4.89 -17.97 -1.42
C ILE A 191 -5.07 -19.35 -2.06
N LYS A 192 -5.87 -19.43 -3.12
CA LYS A 192 -6.06 -20.68 -3.86
C LYS A 192 -4.72 -21.20 -4.43
N ASP A 193 -3.95 -20.33 -5.11
CA ASP A 193 -2.66 -20.71 -5.68
C ASP A 193 -1.71 -21.25 -4.59
N LEU A 194 -1.66 -20.60 -3.42
CA LEU A 194 -0.85 -21.05 -2.28
C LEU A 194 -1.36 -22.37 -1.71
N THR A 195 -2.67 -22.55 -1.63
CA THR A 195 -3.28 -23.79 -1.16
C THR A 195 -2.92 -24.95 -2.09
N ASP A 196 -3.06 -24.74 -3.40
CA ASP A 196 -2.74 -25.76 -4.41
C ASP A 196 -1.25 -26.11 -4.37
N LYS A 197 -0.37 -25.10 -4.26
CA LYS A 197 1.09 -25.31 -4.12
C LYS A 197 1.40 -26.13 -2.86
N ASN A 198 0.85 -25.76 -1.72
CA ASN A 198 1.08 -26.45 -0.45
C ASN A 198 0.54 -27.88 -0.51
N GLN A 199 -0.66 -28.08 -1.06
CA GLN A 199 -1.27 -29.43 -1.19
C GLN A 199 -0.43 -30.33 -2.11
N HIS A 200 0.10 -29.78 -3.20
CA HIS A 200 1.00 -30.53 -4.09
C HIS A 200 2.22 -31.06 -3.33
N VAL A 201 2.85 -30.22 -2.51
CA VAL A 201 4.02 -30.63 -1.72
C VAL A 201 3.63 -31.65 -0.64
N ILE A 202 2.49 -31.47 0.03
CA ILE A 202 1.97 -32.45 1.01
C ILE A 202 1.82 -33.82 0.34
N ASN A 203 1.17 -33.87 -0.83
CA ASN A 203 0.95 -35.12 -1.56
C ASN A 203 2.28 -35.77 -1.95
N THR A 204 3.28 -34.97 -2.36
CA THR A 204 4.62 -35.44 -2.69
C THR A 204 5.30 -36.05 -1.47
N VAL A 205 5.24 -35.38 -0.33
CA VAL A 205 5.84 -35.85 0.93
C VAL A 205 5.15 -37.14 1.40
N GLU A 206 3.83 -37.20 1.36
CA GLU A 206 3.04 -38.41 1.71
C GLU A 206 3.43 -39.60 0.82
N ASN A 207 3.63 -39.36 -0.49
CA ASN A 207 4.06 -40.37 -1.42
C ASN A 207 5.49 -40.85 -1.09
N ILE A 208 6.41 -39.95 -0.74
CA ILE A 208 7.77 -40.28 -0.29
C ILE A 208 7.69 -41.13 0.99
N GLU A 209 6.90 -40.72 1.98
CA GLU A 209 6.73 -41.46 3.25
C GLU A 209 6.20 -42.88 3.00
N SER A 210 5.21 -43.00 2.13
CA SER A 210 4.64 -44.28 1.69
C SER A 210 5.69 -45.16 1.00
N THR A 211 6.49 -44.55 0.12
CA THR A 211 7.56 -45.25 -0.59
C THR A 211 8.66 -45.72 0.38
N ILE A 212 9.10 -44.88 1.32
CA ILE A 212 10.05 -45.27 2.37
C ILE A 212 9.53 -46.47 3.14
N THR A 213 8.24 -46.44 3.49
CA THR A 213 7.62 -47.55 4.25
C THR A 213 7.65 -48.84 3.45
N ARG A 214 7.33 -48.77 2.15
CA ARG A 214 7.30 -49.93 1.25
C ARG A 214 8.72 -50.51 1.02
N ILE A 215 9.70 -49.66 0.69
CA ILE A 215 11.05 -50.17 0.37
C ILE A 215 11.78 -50.72 1.60
N ASN A 216 11.43 -50.27 2.81
CA ASN A 216 12.02 -50.81 4.05
C ASN A 216 11.53 -52.22 4.37
N GLN A 217 10.53 -52.76 3.67
CA GLN A 217 10.02 -54.10 3.93
C GLN A 217 10.86 -55.19 3.28
N HIS A 218 11.59 -54.88 2.21
CA HIS A 218 12.36 -55.84 1.43
C HIS A 218 13.76 -55.34 1.11
N ASP A 219 14.79 -56.14 1.42
CA ASP A 219 16.18 -55.78 1.25
C ASP A 219 16.53 -55.43 -0.21
N GLU A 220 16.01 -56.20 -1.15
CA GLU A 220 16.23 -55.99 -2.56
C GLU A 220 15.67 -54.62 -3.02
N THR A 221 14.43 -54.33 -2.67
CA THR A 221 13.78 -53.06 -2.96
C THR A 221 14.53 -51.89 -2.35
N LEU A 222 14.96 -52.07 -1.11
CA LEU A 222 15.73 -51.04 -0.39
C LEU A 222 17.04 -50.71 -1.11
N VAL A 223 17.81 -51.70 -1.50
CA VAL A 223 19.11 -51.47 -2.17
C VAL A 223 18.88 -50.81 -3.57
N ASN A 224 17.86 -51.24 -4.28
CA ASN A 224 17.63 -50.77 -5.64
C ASN A 224 17.00 -49.36 -5.70
N GLU A 225 16.02 -49.08 -4.83
CA GLU A 225 15.21 -47.84 -4.92
C GLU A 225 15.63 -46.74 -3.94
N ALA A 226 16.31 -47.06 -2.81
CA ALA A 226 16.68 -46.04 -1.83
C ALA A 226 17.50 -44.88 -2.40
N PRO A 227 18.44 -45.08 -3.33
CA PRO A 227 19.20 -43.93 -3.88
C PRO A 227 18.32 -42.90 -4.56
N GLN A 228 17.30 -43.33 -5.27
CA GLN A 228 16.35 -42.46 -5.97
C GLN A 228 15.44 -41.73 -4.96
N VAL A 229 14.97 -42.46 -3.97
CA VAL A 229 14.11 -41.87 -2.91
C VAL A 229 14.88 -40.85 -2.10
N LEU A 230 16.14 -41.15 -1.73
CA LEU A 230 17.01 -40.23 -1.01
C LEU A 230 17.24 -38.94 -1.82
N ALA A 231 17.50 -39.06 -3.11
CA ALA A 231 17.67 -37.91 -4.01
C ALA A 231 16.38 -37.06 -4.06
N SER A 232 15.23 -37.69 -4.15
CA SER A 232 13.92 -37.01 -4.13
C SER A 232 13.67 -36.28 -2.81
N ILE A 233 14.05 -36.91 -1.68
CA ILE A 233 13.96 -36.27 -0.34
C ILE A 233 14.84 -35.03 -0.30
N ASP A 234 16.10 -35.15 -0.71
CA ASP A 234 17.05 -34.03 -0.69
C ASP A 234 16.59 -32.89 -1.58
N GLU A 235 16.04 -33.19 -2.77
CA GLU A 235 15.47 -32.18 -3.65
C GLU A 235 14.30 -31.44 -2.98
N ASN A 236 13.34 -32.17 -2.41
CA ASN A 236 12.19 -31.55 -1.77
C ASN A 236 12.56 -30.78 -0.49
N LEU A 237 13.55 -31.24 0.27
CA LEU A 237 14.04 -30.53 1.44
C LEU A 237 14.81 -29.24 1.06
N SER A 238 15.40 -29.20 -0.15
CA SER A 238 16.10 -28.01 -0.65
C SER A 238 15.14 -26.93 -1.14
N LEU A 239 13.90 -27.28 -1.49
CA LEU A 239 12.85 -26.34 -1.88
C LEU A 239 12.31 -25.66 -0.62
N ASN A 240 12.64 -24.42 -0.41
CA ASN A 240 12.25 -23.68 0.80
C ASN A 240 10.75 -23.28 0.77
N VAL A 241 9.88 -24.20 0.36
CA VAL A 241 8.45 -23.96 0.13
C VAL A 241 7.76 -23.46 1.40
N HIS A 242 8.12 -24.04 2.54
CA HIS A 242 7.56 -23.61 3.83
C HIS A 242 7.77 -22.11 4.06
N GLN A 243 9.01 -21.63 3.90
CA GLN A 243 9.34 -20.23 4.12
C GLN A 243 8.67 -19.34 3.07
N ASP A 244 8.72 -19.74 1.81
CA ASP A 244 8.10 -18.99 0.70
C ASP A 244 6.59 -18.80 0.90
N VAL A 245 5.90 -19.89 1.29
CA VAL A 245 4.44 -19.85 1.53
C VAL A 245 4.14 -19.02 2.79
N SER A 246 4.92 -19.18 3.85
CA SER A 246 4.75 -18.42 5.10
C SER A 246 4.92 -16.92 4.85
N ASP A 247 6.00 -16.52 4.17
CA ASP A 247 6.28 -15.12 3.86
C ASP A 247 5.17 -14.51 3.00
N CYS A 248 4.67 -15.28 2.06
CA CYS A 248 3.57 -14.82 1.20
C CYS A 248 2.26 -14.66 1.99
N LEU A 249 1.96 -15.58 2.91
CA LEU A 249 0.79 -15.48 3.79
C LEU A 249 0.89 -14.28 4.73
N ASP A 250 2.05 -14.03 5.30
CA ASP A 250 2.27 -12.89 6.18
C ASP A 250 2.06 -11.57 5.41
N ARG A 251 2.54 -11.50 4.18
CA ARG A 251 2.33 -10.35 3.31
C ARG A 251 0.84 -10.14 3.01
N ILE A 252 0.12 -11.20 2.64
CA ILE A 252 -1.33 -11.15 2.38
C ILE A 252 -2.06 -10.65 3.64
N GLN A 253 -1.75 -11.24 4.78
CA GLN A 253 -2.38 -10.88 6.05
C GLN A 253 -2.15 -9.39 6.36
N ASN A 254 -0.92 -8.93 6.29
CA ASN A 254 -0.55 -7.54 6.58
C ASN A 254 -1.26 -6.56 5.63
N GLU A 255 -1.31 -6.87 4.34
CA GLU A 255 -1.99 -6.00 3.36
C GLU A 255 -3.51 -5.94 3.60
N VAL A 256 -4.13 -7.09 3.89
CA VAL A 256 -5.58 -7.15 4.14
C VAL A 256 -5.94 -6.43 5.45
N GLU A 257 -5.16 -6.63 6.52
CA GLU A 257 -5.40 -6.00 7.82
C GLU A 257 -5.24 -4.47 7.78
N ARG A 258 -4.40 -3.95 6.89
CA ARG A 258 -4.22 -2.51 6.67
C ARG A 258 -5.40 -1.88 5.94
N MET A 259 -6.17 -2.65 5.19
CA MET A 259 -7.28 -2.11 4.40
C MET A 259 -8.38 -1.56 5.28
N LYS A 260 -8.87 -0.41 4.89
CA LYS A 260 -10.05 0.20 5.52
C LYS A 260 -10.80 1.04 4.50
N PHE A 261 -12.10 1.13 4.68
CA PHE A 261 -12.86 2.15 3.98
C PHE A 261 -12.56 3.49 4.67
N VAL A 262 -12.15 4.46 3.88
CA VAL A 262 -11.85 5.82 4.35
C VAL A 262 -12.72 6.80 3.57
N GLU A 263 -13.22 7.81 4.26
CA GLU A 263 -14.08 8.83 3.67
C GLU A 263 -13.80 10.19 4.27
N ARG A 264 -13.94 11.22 3.46
CA ARG A 264 -13.79 12.61 3.92
C ARG A 264 -14.41 13.55 2.90
N GLU A 265 -14.93 14.66 3.40
CA GLU A 265 -15.29 15.80 2.55
C GLU A 265 -14.01 16.64 2.33
N VAL A 266 -13.70 16.93 1.07
CA VAL A 266 -12.55 17.76 0.69
C VAL A 266 -13.05 18.80 -0.32
N GLY A 267 -12.88 20.06 0.01
CA GLY A 267 -13.32 21.15 -0.87
C GLY A 267 -14.81 21.14 -1.17
N GLY A 268 -15.63 20.67 -0.24
CA GLY A 268 -17.09 20.61 -0.40
C GLY A 268 -17.58 19.40 -1.19
N GLU A 269 -16.70 18.45 -1.55
CA GLU A 269 -17.07 17.20 -2.21
C GLU A 269 -16.75 16.00 -1.32
N TYR A 270 -17.64 15.04 -1.31
CA TYR A 270 -17.47 13.79 -0.56
C TYR A 270 -16.67 12.79 -1.37
N TYR A 271 -15.64 12.24 -0.73
CA TYR A 271 -14.79 11.19 -1.27
C TYR A 271 -14.78 9.99 -0.34
N GLY A 272 -14.83 8.80 -0.93
CA GLY A 272 -14.66 7.55 -0.21
C GLY A 272 -13.88 6.57 -1.07
N ARG A 273 -12.99 5.79 -0.43
CA ARG A 273 -12.23 4.74 -1.13
C ARG A 273 -11.68 3.71 -0.15
N ILE A 274 -11.23 2.58 -0.70
CA ILE A 274 -10.50 1.58 0.07
C ILE A 274 -9.03 2.04 0.10
N GLY A 275 -8.51 2.24 1.30
CA GLY A 275 -7.14 2.70 1.50
C GLY A 275 -6.38 1.86 2.52
N GLY A 276 -5.16 2.28 2.84
CA GLY A 276 -4.32 1.66 3.86
C GLY A 276 -3.33 0.61 3.34
N TYR A 277 -3.65 -0.08 2.25
CA TYR A 277 -2.76 -1.08 1.66
C TYR A 277 -1.58 -0.42 0.93
N ILE A 278 -0.47 -1.14 0.81
CA ILE A 278 0.72 -0.66 0.08
C ILE A 278 0.47 -0.75 -1.43
N GLY A 279 0.14 -1.94 -1.95
CA GLY A 279 -0.18 -2.15 -3.35
C GLY A 279 0.96 -1.84 -4.31
N LYS A 280 0.60 -1.56 -5.56
CA LYS A 280 1.53 -1.15 -6.61
C LYS A 280 1.01 0.12 -7.28
N TRP A 281 1.91 1.06 -7.52
CA TRP A 281 1.60 2.27 -8.26
C TRP A 281 1.97 2.08 -9.73
N GLU A 282 1.04 2.36 -10.62
CA GLU A 282 1.22 2.22 -12.07
C GLU A 282 1.04 3.57 -12.74
N LEU A 283 1.99 3.93 -13.59
CA LEU A 283 1.90 5.16 -14.39
C LEU A 283 0.72 5.04 -15.35
N VAL A 284 -0.25 5.94 -15.21
CA VAL A 284 -1.44 5.99 -16.07
C VAL A 284 -1.17 6.88 -17.28
N LYS A 285 -0.57 8.05 -17.03
CA LYS A 285 -0.27 9.00 -18.09
C LYS A 285 0.75 10.04 -17.63
N THR A 286 1.40 10.65 -18.61
CA THR A 286 2.27 11.82 -18.43
C THR A 286 1.62 13.00 -19.15
N ILE A 287 1.46 14.11 -18.43
CA ILE A 287 0.86 15.36 -18.93
C ILE A 287 1.98 16.37 -19.08
N HIS A 288 2.11 16.95 -20.27
CA HIS A 288 3.10 17.99 -20.54
C HIS A 288 2.53 19.36 -20.19
N ILE A 289 3.22 20.08 -19.31
CA ILE A 289 2.93 21.47 -19.02
C ILE A 289 3.54 22.32 -20.14
N PRO A 290 2.87 23.35 -20.63
CA PRO A 290 3.41 24.15 -21.73
C PRO A 290 4.83 24.67 -21.46
N SER A 291 5.68 24.66 -22.48
CA SER A 291 7.12 24.97 -22.41
C SER A 291 7.46 26.39 -21.97
N VAL A 292 6.48 27.24 -21.84
CA VAL A 292 6.64 28.60 -21.26
C VAL A 292 6.97 28.50 -19.75
N VAL A 293 6.72 27.35 -19.16
CA VAL A 293 6.86 27.12 -17.72
C VAL A 293 8.21 26.45 -17.46
N ASN A 294 9.22 27.20 -17.05
CA ASN A 294 10.52 26.66 -16.62
C ASN A 294 10.48 26.34 -15.12
N ASN A 295 10.88 25.12 -14.75
CA ASN A 295 10.93 24.65 -13.37
C ASN A 295 9.59 24.82 -12.63
N PRO A 296 8.49 24.24 -13.12
CA PRO A 296 7.22 24.32 -12.43
C PRO A 296 7.27 23.57 -11.10
N CYS A 297 6.58 24.11 -10.13
CA CYS A 297 6.40 23.51 -8.80
C CYS A 297 4.92 23.34 -8.53
N VAL A 298 4.53 22.19 -8.08
CA VAL A 298 3.15 21.93 -7.69
C VAL A 298 2.86 22.66 -6.38
N ARG A 299 1.74 23.39 -6.32
CA ARG A 299 1.35 24.24 -5.17
C ARG A 299 0.14 23.70 -4.39
N GLY A 300 -0.59 22.77 -4.97
CA GLY A 300 -1.73 22.15 -4.30
C GLY A 300 -2.78 21.66 -5.28
N LEU A 301 -3.84 21.16 -4.70
CA LEU A 301 -5.02 20.68 -5.43
C LEU A 301 -6.14 21.73 -5.33
N VAL A 302 -6.84 21.94 -6.41
CA VAL A 302 -8.07 22.77 -6.46
C VAL A 302 -9.30 21.87 -6.41
N SER A 303 -9.18 20.71 -7.04
CA SER A 303 -10.21 19.65 -7.04
C SER A 303 -9.51 18.30 -7.27
N ASP A 304 -10.28 17.24 -7.36
CA ASP A 304 -9.76 15.90 -7.67
C ASP A 304 -9.04 15.86 -9.03
N ASP A 305 -9.41 16.76 -9.93
CA ASP A 305 -8.92 16.79 -11.31
C ASP A 305 -7.97 17.96 -11.60
N GLU A 306 -7.89 18.98 -10.74
CA GLU A 306 -7.23 20.22 -11.03
C GLU A 306 -6.07 20.50 -10.07
N ILE A 307 -4.90 20.71 -10.64
CA ILE A 307 -3.63 20.90 -9.92
C ILE A 307 -3.11 22.30 -10.20
N CYS A 308 -2.76 23.03 -9.14
CA CYS A 308 -2.03 24.30 -9.22
C CYS A 308 -0.56 24.04 -9.49
N VAL A 309 -0.04 24.68 -10.51
CA VAL A 309 1.37 24.63 -10.88
C VAL A 309 1.87 26.06 -11.06
N GLN A 310 2.99 26.39 -10.43
CA GLN A 310 3.61 27.73 -10.57
C GLN A 310 5.08 27.61 -10.86
N VAL A 311 5.57 28.46 -11.71
CA VAL A 311 6.98 28.74 -11.90
C VAL A 311 7.40 29.80 -10.87
N ARG A 312 8.58 29.67 -10.30
CA ARG A 312 9.12 30.62 -9.34
C ARG A 312 9.05 32.06 -9.89
N ASN A 313 8.40 32.97 -9.16
CA ASN A 313 8.22 34.39 -9.48
C ASN A 313 7.54 34.62 -10.84
N SER A 314 6.64 33.71 -11.23
CA SER A 314 5.99 33.79 -12.53
C SER A 314 4.50 33.47 -12.41
N ASP A 315 3.86 33.28 -13.55
CA ASP A 315 2.45 32.98 -13.67
C ASP A 315 2.07 31.67 -12.96
N MET A 316 0.85 31.61 -12.45
CA MET A 316 0.26 30.37 -11.95
C MET A 316 -0.68 29.77 -13.00
N TYR A 317 -0.61 28.47 -13.11
CA TYR A 317 -1.39 27.66 -14.06
C TYR A 317 -2.21 26.62 -13.32
N ILE A 318 -3.35 26.29 -13.88
CA ILE A 318 -4.15 25.13 -13.48
C ILE A 318 -4.04 24.08 -14.60
N THR A 319 -3.65 22.87 -14.22
CA THR A 319 -3.65 21.72 -15.12
C THR A 319 -4.77 20.74 -14.72
N ASN A 320 -5.68 20.48 -15.62
CA ASN A 320 -6.71 19.47 -15.42
C ASN A 320 -6.14 18.11 -15.84
N ILE A 321 -6.05 17.18 -14.91
CA ILE A 321 -5.40 15.88 -15.13
C ILE A 321 -6.22 14.95 -16.04
N ASN A 322 -7.52 15.16 -16.16
CA ASN A 322 -8.36 14.32 -17.02
C ASN A 322 -8.31 14.80 -18.48
N THR A 323 -8.54 16.09 -18.71
CA THR A 323 -8.55 16.69 -20.05
C THR A 323 -7.14 17.03 -20.56
N GLN A 324 -6.16 17.07 -19.68
CA GLN A 324 -4.77 17.48 -19.95
C GLN A 324 -4.69 18.96 -20.40
N HIS A 325 -5.71 19.73 -20.10
CA HIS A 325 -5.74 21.17 -20.42
C HIS A 325 -5.02 21.95 -19.33
N THR A 326 -4.17 22.87 -19.73
CA THR A 326 -3.45 23.79 -18.82
C THR A 326 -3.81 25.22 -19.22
N GLU A 327 -4.24 26.01 -18.25
CA GLU A 327 -4.54 27.44 -18.47
C GLU A 327 -3.87 28.31 -17.41
N LYS A 328 -3.50 29.51 -17.82
CA LYS A 328 -2.95 30.52 -16.90
C LYS A 328 -4.12 31.15 -16.13
N VAL A 329 -3.96 31.25 -14.80
CA VAL A 329 -5.04 31.75 -13.92
C VAL A 329 -4.61 32.97 -13.09
N ILE A 330 -3.32 33.13 -12.79
CA ILE A 330 -2.82 34.31 -12.08
C ILE A 330 -1.58 34.80 -12.82
N ASP A 331 -1.56 36.09 -13.12
CA ASP A 331 -0.38 36.78 -13.72
C ASP A 331 0.77 36.89 -12.70
N GLY A 332 2.00 36.90 -13.20
CA GLY A 332 3.22 36.92 -12.40
C GLY A 332 3.34 38.09 -11.43
N GLY A 333 4.32 38.01 -10.55
CA GLY A 333 4.61 39.00 -9.52
C GLY A 333 4.17 38.58 -8.10
N VAL A 334 3.53 37.42 -7.96
CA VAL A 334 3.16 36.86 -6.66
C VAL A 334 3.60 35.39 -6.60
N TRP A 335 4.38 35.06 -5.61
CA TRP A 335 4.72 33.64 -5.38
C TRP A 335 3.67 32.97 -4.49
N ILE A 336 2.95 32.02 -5.05
CA ILE A 336 2.02 31.17 -4.31
C ILE A 336 2.83 30.05 -3.62
N THR A 337 2.75 29.98 -2.32
CA THR A 337 3.46 28.96 -1.52
C THR A 337 2.69 27.65 -1.48
N SER A 338 1.36 27.75 -1.35
CA SER A 338 0.46 26.59 -1.26
C SER A 338 -0.96 27.04 -1.63
N CYS A 339 -1.81 26.09 -2.04
CA CYS A 339 -3.23 26.34 -2.26
C CYS A 339 -4.06 25.11 -1.90
N ALA A 340 -5.30 25.36 -1.46
CA ALA A 340 -6.24 24.30 -1.10
C ALA A 340 -7.69 24.78 -1.32
N PRO A 341 -8.62 23.88 -1.66
CA PRO A 341 -10.01 24.25 -1.78
C PRO A 341 -10.68 24.29 -0.39
N ILE A 342 -11.40 25.37 -0.10
CA ILE A 342 -12.23 25.48 1.11
C ILE A 342 -13.56 24.76 0.86
N ASN A 343 -14.16 25.02 -0.30
CA ASN A 343 -15.42 24.39 -0.74
C ASN A 343 -15.46 24.40 -2.27
N SER A 344 -16.59 24.02 -2.84
CA SER A 344 -16.77 23.96 -4.30
C SER A 344 -16.60 25.31 -5.01
N ASN A 345 -16.64 26.43 -4.28
CA ASN A 345 -16.65 27.77 -4.86
C ASN A 345 -15.42 28.63 -4.48
N VAL A 346 -14.69 28.23 -3.43
CA VAL A 346 -13.64 29.10 -2.85
C VAL A 346 -12.34 28.31 -2.68
N ILE A 347 -11.25 28.91 -3.12
CA ILE A 347 -9.88 28.39 -3.00
C ILE A 347 -9.09 29.36 -2.11
N VAL A 348 -8.29 28.82 -1.19
CA VAL A 348 -7.35 29.62 -0.39
C VAL A 348 -5.94 29.43 -0.92
N CYS A 349 -5.18 30.52 -1.01
CA CYS A 349 -3.76 30.50 -1.37
C CYS A 349 -2.92 31.24 -0.33
N GLY A 350 -1.84 30.60 0.10
CA GLY A 350 -0.77 31.26 0.81
C GLY A 350 0.18 31.93 -0.19
N LYS A 351 0.75 33.05 0.18
CA LYS A 351 1.59 33.86 -0.72
C LYS A 351 2.86 34.34 -0.05
N GLU A 352 3.87 34.54 -0.89
CA GLU A 352 5.02 35.38 -0.60
C GLU A 352 4.89 36.65 -1.43
N ARG A 353 5.02 37.80 -0.80
CA ARG A 353 5.03 39.09 -1.51
C ARG A 353 6.46 39.62 -1.59
N GLU A 354 6.94 39.89 -2.79
CA GLU A 354 8.20 40.62 -2.96
C GLU A 354 8.02 42.06 -2.49
N THR A 355 8.90 42.47 -1.60
CA THR A 355 8.93 43.86 -1.09
C THR A 355 9.77 44.74 -2.01
N ASP A 356 9.15 45.22 -3.06
CA ASP A 356 9.84 46.17 -3.96
C ASP A 356 9.66 47.62 -3.56
N ASP A 357 9.07 47.89 -2.41
CA ASP A 357 8.81 49.30 -2.05
C ASP A 357 9.59 49.74 -0.83
N CYS A 358 10.52 50.67 -1.08
CA CYS A 358 11.32 51.39 -0.07
C CYS A 358 10.47 52.32 0.81
N THR A 359 9.15 52.32 0.67
CA THR A 359 8.25 53.26 1.35
C THR A 359 7.80 52.84 2.75
N GLY A 360 8.30 51.73 3.26
CA GLY A 360 8.13 51.39 4.67
C GLY A 360 6.78 50.83 5.12
N ASP A 361 5.82 50.65 4.23
CA ASP A 361 4.58 49.96 4.55
C ASP A 361 4.86 48.44 4.58
N ARG A 362 4.97 47.91 5.77
CA ARG A 362 5.22 46.48 6.05
C ARG A 362 4.01 45.67 5.61
N LEU A 363 4.12 45.09 4.41
CA LEU A 363 3.07 44.21 3.91
C LEU A 363 3.02 42.96 4.74
N ASN A 364 1.88 42.70 5.35
CA ASN A 364 1.62 41.50 6.13
C ASN A 364 1.65 40.25 5.25
N GLY A 365 2.09 39.15 5.79
CA GLY A 365 1.94 37.84 5.15
C GLY A 365 0.49 37.67 4.70
N CYS A 366 0.30 37.29 3.46
CA CYS A 366 -1.00 37.39 2.81
C CYS A 366 -1.56 35.99 2.50
N ILE A 367 -2.80 35.80 2.93
CA ILE A 367 -3.63 34.67 2.53
C ILE A 367 -4.71 35.28 1.64
N THR A 368 -4.88 34.76 0.44
CA THR A 368 -5.90 35.28 -0.49
C THR A 368 -6.94 34.19 -0.77
N LEU A 369 -8.20 34.59 -0.69
CA LEU A 369 -9.33 33.76 -1.14
C LEU A 369 -9.65 34.11 -2.59
N TYR A 370 -9.81 33.08 -3.42
CA TYR A 370 -10.19 33.17 -4.82
C TYR A 370 -11.49 32.45 -5.08
N ASP A 371 -12.28 32.93 -6.03
CA ASP A 371 -13.39 32.15 -6.58
C ASP A 371 -12.88 31.14 -7.62
N ARG A 372 -13.76 30.34 -8.19
CA ARG A 372 -13.41 29.33 -9.21
C ARG A 372 -12.98 29.92 -10.55
N GLN A 373 -13.17 31.22 -10.77
CA GLN A 373 -12.66 31.97 -11.93
C GLN A 373 -11.35 32.67 -11.61
N TRP A 374 -10.77 32.38 -10.46
CA TRP A 374 -9.50 32.95 -9.95
C TRP A 374 -9.54 34.47 -9.75
N LYS A 375 -10.74 35.02 -9.52
CA LYS A 375 -10.87 36.40 -9.06
C LYS A 375 -10.68 36.47 -7.56
N VAL A 376 -9.96 37.47 -7.12
CA VAL A 376 -9.74 37.72 -5.69
C VAL A 376 -11.09 38.04 -5.03
N ILE A 377 -11.45 37.27 -4.01
CA ILE A 377 -12.60 37.54 -3.17
C ILE A 377 -12.17 38.52 -2.08
N ARG A 378 -11.10 38.19 -1.35
CA ARG A 378 -10.50 39.05 -0.32
C ARG A 378 -9.18 38.49 0.16
N ASP A 379 -8.41 39.32 0.87
CA ASP A 379 -7.18 38.97 1.57
C ASP A 379 -7.42 38.86 3.07
N ILE A 380 -6.77 37.88 3.70
CA ILE A 380 -6.79 37.64 5.14
C ILE A 380 -5.35 37.87 5.65
N SER A 381 -5.21 38.69 6.71
CA SER A 381 -3.92 38.96 7.33
C SER A 381 -3.76 38.14 8.61
N ILE A 382 -2.56 37.60 8.82
CA ILE A 382 -2.18 36.93 10.07
C ILE A 382 -1.16 37.80 10.82
N PRO A 383 -1.06 37.66 12.15
CA PRO A 383 -0.07 38.39 12.95
C PRO A 383 1.33 38.12 12.42
N ARG A 384 2.08 39.19 12.14
CA ARG A 384 3.42 39.12 11.54
C ARG A 384 4.48 39.16 12.63
N ASN A 385 5.42 38.22 12.57
CA ASN A 385 6.65 38.24 13.36
C ASN A 385 7.81 37.93 12.41
N GLY A 386 8.70 38.87 12.21
CA GLY A 386 9.89 38.70 11.36
C GLY A 386 9.81 39.38 9.99
N TYR A 387 10.84 39.18 9.18
CA TYR A 387 11.02 39.82 7.90
C TYR A 387 10.52 39.03 6.68
N ASP A 388 10.42 37.69 6.84
CA ASP A 388 9.99 36.81 5.74
C ASP A 388 8.47 36.83 5.63
N SER A 389 7.96 36.99 4.43
CA SER A 389 6.51 37.11 4.16
C SER A 389 5.86 35.83 3.63
N ARG A 390 6.62 34.73 3.56
CA ARG A 390 6.05 33.44 3.09
C ARG A 390 5.03 32.89 4.05
N VAL A 391 3.82 32.68 3.55
CA VAL A 391 2.72 32.07 4.32
C VAL A 391 2.28 30.78 3.62
N TYR A 392 2.22 29.70 4.36
CA TYR A 392 1.74 28.41 3.91
C TYR A 392 0.34 28.18 4.44
N VAL A 393 -0.53 27.59 3.63
CA VAL A 393 -1.92 27.31 4.01
C VAL A 393 -2.32 25.88 3.65
N ASP A 394 -3.27 25.37 4.42
CA ASP A 394 -4.04 24.19 4.06
C ASP A 394 -5.47 24.36 4.63
N VAL A 395 -6.36 23.45 4.33
CA VAL A 395 -7.75 23.46 4.82
C VAL A 395 -7.99 22.17 5.60
N ASP A 396 -8.46 22.32 6.82
CA ASP A 396 -8.74 21.18 7.69
C ASP A 396 -10.09 20.52 7.39
N ARG A 397 -10.36 19.43 8.09
CA ARG A 397 -11.58 18.63 7.88
C ARG A 397 -12.88 19.39 8.19
N ASP A 398 -12.79 20.46 8.97
CA ASP A 398 -13.94 21.30 9.35
C ASP A 398 -14.09 22.52 8.44
N GLY A 399 -13.27 22.62 7.39
CA GLY A 399 -13.25 23.73 6.43
C GLY A 399 -12.55 24.98 6.95
N MET A 400 -11.82 24.88 8.08
CA MET A 400 -11.03 26.00 8.61
C MET A 400 -9.70 26.10 7.85
N ILE A 401 -9.24 27.32 7.65
CA ILE A 401 -7.93 27.58 7.07
C ILE A 401 -6.87 27.38 8.17
N ILE A 402 -5.88 26.53 7.90
CA ILE A 402 -4.69 26.44 8.74
C ILE A 402 -3.62 27.27 8.03
N ALA A 403 -2.99 28.20 8.74
CA ALA A 403 -2.00 29.11 8.14
C ALA A 403 -0.78 29.23 9.03
N ALA A 404 0.38 29.21 8.44
CA ALA A 404 1.66 29.36 9.15
C ALA A 404 2.63 30.20 8.34
N GLN A 405 3.46 30.96 9.02
CA GLN A 405 4.49 31.81 8.40
C GLN A 405 5.87 31.17 8.59
N TYR A 406 6.70 31.26 7.56
CA TYR A 406 8.10 30.80 7.60
C TYR A 406 8.84 31.38 8.81
N ASN A 407 9.66 30.56 9.46
CA ASN A 407 10.44 30.90 10.66
C ASN A 407 9.57 31.40 11.84
N GLN A 408 8.34 30.87 11.95
CA GLN A 408 7.47 31.17 13.09
C GLN A 408 7.01 29.86 13.74
N SER A 409 6.82 29.93 15.06
CA SER A 409 6.34 28.78 15.85
C SER A 409 4.81 28.69 15.92
N ASN A 410 4.08 29.70 15.44
CA ASN A 410 2.63 29.76 15.53
C ASN A 410 1.95 29.31 14.23
N ILE A 411 0.93 28.49 14.39
CA ILE A 411 0.01 28.10 13.32
C ILE A 411 -1.36 28.65 13.70
N TYR A 412 -2.00 29.34 12.80
CA TYR A 412 -3.30 30.00 13.01
C TYR A 412 -4.40 29.17 12.37
N VAL A 413 -5.46 28.92 13.11
CA VAL A 413 -6.71 28.31 12.60
C VAL A 413 -7.69 29.45 12.39
N ILE A 414 -8.13 29.65 11.16
CA ILE A 414 -8.90 30.82 10.74
C ILE A 414 -10.25 30.35 10.19
N ASN A 415 -11.32 30.98 10.64
CA ASN A 415 -12.66 30.74 10.10
C ASN A 415 -12.81 31.52 8.78
N PRO A 416 -12.97 30.84 7.64
CA PRO A 416 -13.09 31.55 6.35
C PRO A 416 -14.38 32.35 6.19
N ALA A 417 -15.37 32.19 7.06
CA ALA A 417 -16.63 32.93 6.98
C ALA A 417 -16.50 34.37 7.48
N ASP A 418 -15.66 34.60 8.50
CA ASP A 418 -15.52 35.93 9.13
C ASP A 418 -14.06 36.36 9.32
N ASP A 419 -13.12 35.60 8.78
CA ASP A 419 -11.67 35.83 8.78
C ASP A 419 -11.05 35.89 10.19
N LYS A 420 -11.76 35.37 11.20
CA LYS A 420 -11.26 35.40 12.57
C LYS A 420 -10.36 34.21 12.85
N ILE A 421 -9.25 34.49 13.54
CA ILE A 421 -8.41 33.46 14.13
C ILE A 421 -9.19 32.83 15.28
N VAL A 422 -9.59 31.58 15.14
CA VAL A 422 -10.36 30.84 16.15
C VAL A 422 -9.46 30.06 17.09
N ASN A 423 -8.22 29.78 16.67
CA ASN A 423 -7.22 29.12 17.51
C ASN A 423 -5.83 29.48 17.05
N THR A 424 -4.88 29.48 17.98
CA THR A 424 -3.44 29.60 17.70
C THR A 424 -2.74 28.41 18.34
N ILE A 425 -2.05 27.64 17.51
CA ILE A 425 -1.29 26.45 17.92
C ILE A 425 0.18 26.88 17.96
N THR A 426 0.83 26.74 19.10
CA THR A 426 2.25 27.13 19.23
C THR A 426 3.11 25.87 19.37
N MET A 427 4.05 25.70 18.48
CA MET A 427 5.04 24.62 18.53
C MET A 427 6.14 24.98 19.53
N GLN A 428 6.45 24.06 20.45
CA GLN A 428 7.46 24.30 21.47
C GLN A 428 8.86 24.01 20.90
N GLY A 429 9.67 25.06 20.79
CA GLY A 429 11.07 24.94 20.37
C GLY A 429 11.28 24.63 18.89
N LYS A 430 10.24 24.73 18.07
CA LYS A 430 10.31 24.49 16.62
C LYS A 430 9.64 25.64 15.87
N GLU A 431 10.07 25.83 14.61
CA GLU A 431 9.53 26.85 13.71
C GLU A 431 9.16 26.20 12.38
N VAL A 432 8.27 26.85 11.65
CA VAL A 432 7.85 26.39 10.32
C VAL A 432 8.99 26.68 9.30
N TRP A 433 9.50 25.62 8.68
CA TRP A 433 10.53 25.74 7.64
C TRP A 433 9.91 25.85 6.24
N ASP A 434 8.96 24.94 5.93
CA ASP A 434 8.32 24.91 4.60
C ASP A 434 7.07 24.01 4.66
N GLY A 435 5.91 24.57 4.37
CA GLY A 435 4.68 23.81 4.23
C GLY A 435 4.04 23.31 5.53
N ILE A 436 2.73 23.26 5.48
CA ILE A 436 1.87 22.66 6.51
C ILE A 436 0.78 21.86 5.82
N GLN A 437 0.36 20.75 6.41
CA GLN A 437 -0.73 19.93 5.86
C GLN A 437 -1.56 19.31 6.99
N ASP A 438 -2.87 19.30 6.80
CA ASP A 438 -3.83 18.73 7.74
C ASP A 438 -3.96 17.21 7.56
N LEU A 439 -4.07 16.49 8.66
CA LEU A 439 -4.38 15.06 8.71
C LEU A 439 -5.87 14.84 9.01
N SER A 440 -6.43 13.73 8.59
CA SER A 440 -7.82 13.34 8.89
C SER A 440 -8.04 13.18 10.40
N SER A 441 -6.99 12.84 11.14
CA SER A 441 -7.00 12.75 12.60
C SER A 441 -7.22 14.12 13.28
N GLY A 442 -6.99 15.21 12.56
CA GLY A 442 -6.99 16.57 13.09
C GLY A 442 -5.60 17.05 13.51
N ASP A 443 -4.59 16.20 13.45
CA ASP A 443 -3.19 16.59 13.65
C ASP A 443 -2.68 17.33 12.41
N ILE A 444 -1.52 17.96 12.52
CA ILE A 444 -0.93 18.75 11.44
C ILE A 444 0.50 18.26 11.19
N VAL A 445 0.86 18.05 9.93
CA VAL A 445 2.24 17.79 9.50
C VAL A 445 2.86 19.14 9.13
N VAL A 446 4.02 19.43 9.71
CA VAL A 446 4.75 20.69 9.48
C VAL A 446 6.18 20.34 9.10
N LYS A 447 6.73 20.96 8.07
CA LYS A 447 8.16 20.90 7.83
C LYS A 447 8.85 21.86 8.82
N THR A 448 9.66 21.32 9.73
CA THR A 448 10.27 22.09 10.83
C THR A 448 11.77 22.33 10.64
N ASP A 449 12.38 21.66 9.68
CA ASP A 449 13.76 21.87 9.27
C ASP A 449 13.92 21.39 7.82
N GLU A 450 15.09 21.60 7.23
CA GLU A 450 15.43 21.13 5.87
C GLU A 450 15.12 19.63 5.72
N ASP A 451 15.52 18.84 6.73
CA ASP A 451 15.43 17.38 6.74
C ASP A 451 14.52 16.84 7.86
N GLU A 452 13.49 17.62 8.26
CA GLU A 452 12.62 17.20 9.35
C GLU A 452 11.17 17.63 9.14
N TYR A 453 10.26 16.68 9.36
CA TYR A 453 8.83 16.93 9.47
C TYR A 453 8.37 16.57 10.89
N THR A 454 7.51 17.39 11.47
CA THR A 454 6.93 17.18 12.79
C THR A 454 5.41 17.04 12.67
N VAL A 455 4.85 16.01 13.30
CA VAL A 455 3.41 15.84 13.42
C VAL A 455 3.01 16.41 14.79
N ILE A 456 2.11 17.37 14.79
CA ILE A 456 1.65 18.05 16.02
C ILE A 456 0.13 17.93 16.16
N SER A 457 -0.32 17.92 17.40
CA SER A 457 -1.76 17.99 17.75
C SER A 457 -2.28 19.44 17.66
N ARG A 458 -3.58 19.60 17.74
CA ARG A 458 -4.24 20.93 17.82
C ARG A 458 -3.88 21.72 19.09
N SER A 459 -3.28 21.08 20.10
CA SER A 459 -2.78 21.75 21.30
C SER A 459 -1.31 22.17 21.17
N GLY A 460 -0.64 21.83 20.06
CA GLY A 460 0.79 22.10 19.86
C GLY A 460 1.70 21.01 20.39
N GLU A 461 1.14 19.89 20.86
CA GLU A 461 1.92 18.75 21.36
C GLU A 461 2.52 17.97 20.19
N GLU A 462 3.82 17.70 20.25
CA GLU A 462 4.53 16.88 19.29
C GLU A 462 4.09 15.41 19.42
N LYS A 463 3.60 14.83 18.35
CA LYS A 463 3.16 13.42 18.26
C LYS A 463 4.22 12.52 17.66
N ALA A 464 4.94 13.02 16.65
CA ALA A 464 5.98 12.28 15.95
C ALA A 464 6.93 13.24 15.27
N VAL A 465 8.19 12.81 15.14
CA VAL A 465 9.20 13.49 14.34
C VAL A 465 9.65 12.52 13.25
N ILE A 466 9.67 13.00 12.02
CA ILE A 466 10.08 12.23 10.85
C ILE A 466 11.40 12.81 10.36
N HIS A 467 12.49 12.13 10.64
CA HIS A 467 13.83 12.52 10.19
C HIS A 467 14.04 12.04 8.75
N CYS A 468 14.47 12.96 7.91
CA CYS A 468 14.62 12.76 6.46
C CYS A 468 16.09 12.74 6.01
N ASP A 469 17.02 12.43 6.92
CA ASP A 469 18.48 12.46 6.69
C ASP A 469 18.93 11.57 5.52
N GLU A 470 18.15 10.53 5.21
CA GLU A 470 18.46 9.60 4.12
C GLU A 470 17.90 10.04 2.75
N TRP A 471 17.10 11.11 2.73
CA TRP A 471 16.48 11.64 1.52
C TRP A 471 17.10 13.02 1.17
N TYR A 472 17.35 13.27 -0.10
CA TYR A 472 17.88 14.56 -0.54
C TYR A 472 16.74 15.46 -1.00
N ASP A 473 16.63 16.65 -0.41
CA ASP A 473 15.59 17.67 -0.64
C ASP A 473 14.18 17.07 -0.49
N PRO A 474 13.84 16.50 0.69
CA PRO A 474 12.57 15.79 0.86
C PRO A 474 11.38 16.76 0.82
N GLN A 475 10.34 16.34 0.07
CA GLN A 475 9.07 17.06 -0.04
C GLN A 475 7.93 16.12 0.32
N CYS A 476 7.19 16.44 1.37
CA CYS A 476 6.10 15.61 1.87
C CYS A 476 4.75 16.04 1.32
N CYS A 477 3.92 15.09 0.93
CA CYS A 477 2.50 15.32 0.77
C CYS A 477 1.69 14.31 1.59
N VAL A 478 0.53 14.73 2.02
CA VAL A 478 -0.38 13.95 2.87
C VAL A 478 -1.55 13.46 2.01
N ASP A 479 -1.83 12.17 2.13
CA ASP A 479 -3.10 11.62 1.69
C ASP A 479 -4.15 11.94 2.76
N LYS A 480 -4.98 12.91 2.50
CA LYS A 480 -5.98 13.43 3.46
C LYS A 480 -7.04 12.41 3.91
N LEU A 481 -7.18 11.29 3.21
CA LEU A 481 -8.15 10.26 3.59
C LEU A 481 -7.54 9.17 4.47
N THR A 482 -6.24 8.86 4.30
CA THR A 482 -5.60 7.74 5.01
C THR A 482 -4.57 8.17 6.06
N ASP A 483 -4.20 9.45 6.07
CA ASP A 483 -3.08 9.99 6.86
C ASP A 483 -1.73 9.37 6.50
N THR A 484 -1.64 8.81 5.31
CA THR A 484 -0.38 8.30 4.75
C THR A 484 0.42 9.47 4.20
N LEU A 485 1.71 9.49 4.52
CA LEU A 485 2.64 10.50 3.99
C LEU A 485 3.40 9.91 2.81
N TYR A 486 3.60 10.74 1.81
CA TYR A 486 4.39 10.41 0.63
C TYR A 486 5.53 11.41 0.55
N ILE A 487 6.77 10.93 0.68
CA ILE A 487 7.96 11.79 0.66
C ILE A 487 8.64 11.62 -0.69
N ALA A 488 8.57 12.68 -1.49
CA ALA A 488 9.29 12.79 -2.76
C ALA A 488 10.69 13.30 -2.48
N TYR A 489 11.69 12.73 -3.14
CA TYR A 489 13.09 13.10 -2.95
C TYR A 489 13.92 12.82 -4.21
N TRP A 490 15.12 13.41 -4.27
CA TRP A 490 16.05 13.16 -5.35
C TRP A 490 17.01 12.02 -4.97
N ASP A 491 16.95 10.92 -5.72
CA ASP A 491 17.91 9.82 -5.61
C ASP A 491 19.13 10.16 -6.45
N LYS A 492 20.14 10.76 -5.84
CA LYS A 492 21.37 11.18 -6.51
C LYS A 492 22.12 10.02 -7.20
N UNK A 493 21.82 9.02 -6.72
CA UNK A 493 22.47 7.94 -7.20
C UNK A 493 22.07 7.51 -8.49
N ARG A 494 20.93 7.51 -8.68
CA ARG A 494 20.32 7.12 -9.95
C ARG A 494 19.95 8.33 -10.84
N ASN A 495 20.02 9.51 -10.33
CA ASN A 495 19.54 10.75 -10.94
C ASN A 495 18.03 10.66 -11.29
N THR A 496 17.25 10.13 -10.35
CA THR A 496 15.79 10.01 -10.47
C THR A 496 15.13 10.71 -9.28
N TYR A 497 13.90 11.12 -9.47
CA TYR A 497 13.01 11.42 -8.36
C TYR A 497 12.37 10.11 -7.91
N ALA A 498 12.26 9.92 -6.62
CA ALA A 498 11.64 8.75 -6.02
C ALA A 498 10.65 9.19 -4.94
N VAL A 499 9.67 8.36 -4.65
CA VAL A 499 8.68 8.62 -3.60
C VAL A 499 8.62 7.41 -2.67
N ASP A 500 8.77 7.67 -1.37
CA ASP A 500 8.59 6.65 -0.33
C ASP A 500 7.23 6.86 0.35
N GLN A 501 6.60 5.77 0.77
CA GLN A 501 5.36 5.79 1.55
C GLN A 501 5.70 5.62 3.04
N VAL A 502 5.22 6.56 3.86
CA VAL A 502 5.56 6.65 5.29
C VAL A 502 4.26 6.79 6.10
N SER A 503 4.20 6.17 7.27
CA SER A 503 3.07 6.35 8.18
C SER A 503 3.17 7.72 8.88
N ARG A 504 2.07 8.19 9.46
CA ARG A 504 2.06 9.43 10.25
C ARG A 504 2.99 9.38 11.47
N ASP A 505 3.39 8.18 11.88
CA ASP A 505 4.33 7.98 13.00
C ASP A 505 5.79 7.92 12.53
N GLY A 506 6.05 8.20 11.25
CA GLY A 506 7.38 8.24 10.67
C GLY A 506 7.95 6.89 10.23
N ILE A 507 7.14 5.82 10.25
CA ILE A 507 7.60 4.48 9.87
C ILE A 507 7.51 4.32 8.35
N ILE A 508 8.62 3.99 7.71
CA ILE A 508 8.64 3.72 6.27
C ILE A 508 7.86 2.43 6.01
N GLN A 509 6.79 2.54 5.25
CA GLN A 509 5.91 1.42 4.88
C GLN A 509 6.35 0.77 3.57
N ALA A 510 6.82 1.59 2.62
CA ALA A 510 7.33 1.12 1.34
C ALA A 510 8.29 2.14 0.75
N ARG A 511 9.38 1.65 0.16
CA ARG A 511 10.38 2.49 -0.49
C ARG A 511 10.17 2.51 -2.00
N LYS A 512 10.45 3.66 -2.60
CA LYS A 512 10.46 3.86 -4.06
C LYS A 512 9.21 3.30 -4.72
N ILE A 513 8.06 3.67 -4.16
CA ILE A 513 6.76 3.24 -4.69
C ILE A 513 6.55 3.73 -6.14
N VAL A 514 7.17 4.86 -6.47
CA VAL A 514 7.33 5.33 -7.85
C VAL A 514 8.74 5.93 -8.02
N GLU A 515 9.26 5.84 -9.23
CA GLU A 515 10.51 6.49 -9.65
C GLU A 515 10.29 7.07 -11.05
N TYR A 516 10.83 8.27 -11.28
CA TYR A 516 10.81 8.89 -12.61
C TYR A 516 12.10 9.69 -12.83
N VAL A 517 12.51 9.77 -14.08
CA VAL A 517 13.78 10.40 -14.44
C VAL A 517 13.74 11.90 -14.15
N LYS A 518 14.77 12.39 -13.45
CA LYS A 518 14.94 13.82 -13.20
C LYS A 518 15.29 14.52 -14.51
N SER A 519 14.52 15.51 -14.89
CA SER A 519 14.83 16.32 -16.08
C SER A 519 15.99 17.28 -15.79
N ASP A 520 16.73 17.65 -16.82
CA ASP A 520 17.83 18.61 -16.71
C ASP A 520 17.34 20.02 -16.35
N ARG A 521 16.04 20.26 -16.44
CA ARG A 521 15.40 21.55 -16.17
C ARG A 521 14.88 21.70 -14.73
N SER A 522 15.06 20.69 -13.90
CA SER A 522 14.56 20.73 -12.51
C SER A 522 15.72 20.87 -11.52
N ASP A 523 15.75 21.99 -10.81
CA ASP A 523 16.79 22.28 -9.80
C ASP A 523 16.38 21.81 -8.39
N TRP A 524 15.10 21.56 -8.16
CA TRP A 524 14.54 21.19 -6.84
C TRP A 524 13.58 20.01 -6.98
N VAL A 525 13.37 19.31 -5.87
CA VAL A 525 12.32 18.31 -5.79
C VAL A 525 10.97 19.03 -5.69
N SER A 526 10.08 18.78 -6.63
CA SER A 526 8.70 19.26 -6.51
C SER A 526 7.92 18.32 -5.60
N PRO A 527 7.08 18.84 -4.71
CA PRO A 527 6.22 17.95 -3.93
C PRO A 527 5.34 17.10 -4.86
N CYS A 528 5.12 15.86 -4.49
CA CYS A 528 4.06 15.08 -5.11
C CYS A 528 2.72 15.47 -4.46
N LEU A 529 1.61 15.04 -5.05
CA LEU A 529 0.26 15.24 -4.50
C LEU A 529 -0.50 13.92 -4.55
N VAL A 530 -1.38 13.72 -3.58
CA VAL A 530 -2.36 12.62 -3.66
C VAL A 530 -3.74 13.24 -3.77
N THR A 531 -4.45 12.90 -4.84
CA THR A 531 -5.82 13.41 -5.05
C THR A 531 -6.77 12.72 -4.05
N PRO A 532 -7.91 13.34 -3.71
CA PRO A 532 -8.90 12.69 -2.85
C PRO A 532 -9.37 11.32 -3.34
N SER A 533 -9.41 11.10 -4.66
CA SER A 533 -9.73 9.79 -5.24
C SER A 533 -8.58 8.78 -5.14
N GLY A 534 -7.39 9.21 -4.68
CA GLY A 534 -6.26 8.32 -4.40
C GLY A 534 -5.25 8.17 -5.53
N ASN A 535 -5.21 9.08 -6.48
CA ASN A 535 -4.16 9.09 -7.50
C ASN A 535 -2.95 9.88 -6.97
N LEU A 536 -1.73 9.41 -7.28
CA LEU A 536 -0.49 10.12 -6.96
C LEU A 536 -0.03 10.90 -8.19
N VAL A 537 0.30 12.17 -8.00
CA VAL A 537 0.83 13.02 -9.06
C VAL A 537 2.25 13.43 -8.68
N GLY A 538 3.22 13.04 -9.47
CA GLY A 538 4.61 13.51 -9.37
C GLY A 538 4.87 14.59 -10.41
N CYS A 539 5.78 15.51 -10.11
CA CYS A 539 6.16 16.59 -11.03
C CYS A 539 7.65 16.49 -11.35
N ASP A 540 7.98 16.55 -12.63
CA ASP A 540 9.35 16.55 -13.13
C ASP A 540 9.50 17.61 -14.22
N GLY A 541 10.09 18.75 -13.87
CA GLY A 541 10.27 19.83 -14.81
C GLY A 541 8.95 20.24 -15.47
N ASP A 542 8.80 19.96 -16.76
CA ASP A 542 7.61 20.30 -17.55
C ASP A 542 6.56 19.19 -17.62
N LYS A 543 6.65 18.18 -16.73
CA LYS A 543 5.75 17.01 -16.79
C LYS A 543 5.11 16.71 -15.46
N LEU A 544 3.83 16.35 -15.52
CA LEU A 544 3.11 15.73 -14.40
C LEU A 544 2.91 14.24 -14.73
N HIS A 545 3.31 13.40 -13.82
CA HIS A 545 3.17 11.94 -13.94
C HIS A 545 2.03 11.48 -13.03
N LEU A 546 0.96 10.98 -13.63
CA LEU A 546 -0.21 10.49 -12.91
C LEU A 546 -0.09 8.99 -12.68
N TYR A 547 -0.07 8.59 -11.42
CA TYR A 547 -0.02 7.18 -11.01
C TYR A 547 -1.33 6.79 -10.34
N LYS A 548 -1.77 5.57 -10.63
CA LYS A 548 -2.92 4.95 -9.98
C LYS A 548 -2.44 3.78 -9.13
N LYS A 549 -2.99 3.67 -7.93
CA LYS A 549 -2.70 2.58 -7.01
C LYS A 549 -3.58 1.38 -7.33
N THR A 550 -2.97 0.21 -7.48
CA THR A 550 -3.67 -1.05 -7.67
C THR A 550 -3.31 -2.01 -6.55
N PHE A 551 -4.29 -2.79 -6.11
CA PHE A 551 -4.05 -3.83 -5.14
C PHE A 551 -3.45 -5.04 -5.86
N ILE A 552 -2.28 -5.48 -5.40
CA ILE A 552 -1.60 -6.68 -5.86
C ILE A 552 -1.01 -7.43 -4.66
N LEU A 553 -0.86 -8.75 -4.80
CA LEU A 553 -0.27 -9.62 -3.79
C LEU A 553 0.92 -10.39 -4.33
#